data_e9e5635718abe154fb66f8470a4c5007
#
_entry.id   e9e5635718abe154fb66f8470a4c5007
#
_cell.length_a   1.000
_cell.length_b   1.000
_cell.length_c   1.000
_cell.angle_alpha   90.00
_cell.angle_beta   90.00
_cell.angle_gamma   90.00
#
_symmetry.space_group_name_H-M   'P 1'
#
loop_
_entity.id
_entity.type
_entity.pdbx_description
1 polymer ?
#
loop_
_entity_poly.entity_id
_entity_poly.type
_entity_poly.pdbx_seq_one_letter_code
_entity_poly.pdbx_strand_id
1 'polypeptide(L)'
;VKEATLYQFSLCPFCSKVRSGLALKGIPYKLVEVNPRTKAELPVLPQGAPRKVPVLVVDGETVWDSTEILRFLDRAYPDTQNFRPSDSALCKRADEIEDWVDEEFIKALPTVLYGTIQEASKAAAVVARSSKLSKTQSLGIMLGGSAVMYLVAKRILKKSGRKDGHAWVAENLDKVEGWLGEQAFLCGNTMTLADVAVHGALMCVEEFPVFECIKARPRLRAWLARMDEQQRAASRAAMPSNAMVAAHA
;
A
#
# COMPACT_ATOMS: atom_id res chain seq x y z
N VAL A 1 -10.49 -22.26 -4.81
CA VAL A 1 -9.88 -20.91 -4.64
C VAL A 1 -9.03 -20.96 -3.36
N LYS A 2 -7.76 -20.54 -3.44
CA LYS A 2 -6.87 -20.47 -2.28
C LYS A 2 -7.43 -19.46 -1.27
N GLU A 3 -7.42 -19.81 0.03
CA GLU A 3 -7.88 -18.91 1.09
C GLU A 3 -6.72 -18.01 1.53
N ALA A 4 -6.82 -16.72 1.26
CA ALA A 4 -5.82 -15.73 1.63
C ALA A 4 -6.31 -14.87 2.80
N THR A 5 -5.44 -14.61 3.79
CA THR A 5 -5.71 -13.70 4.92
C THR A 5 -4.55 -12.73 5.08
N LEU A 6 -4.85 -11.43 4.98
CA LEU A 6 -3.88 -10.36 5.17
C LEU A 6 -4.02 -9.75 6.57
N TYR A 7 -2.93 -9.80 7.33
CA TYR A 7 -2.79 -9.14 8.64
C TYR A 7 -2.10 -7.80 8.42
N GLN A 8 -2.73 -6.70 8.83
CA GLN A 8 -2.31 -5.35 8.46
C GLN A 8 -2.55 -4.28 9.53
N PHE A 9 -2.03 -3.06 9.27
CA PHE A 9 -2.53 -1.78 9.80
C PHE A 9 -3.09 -0.95 8.64
N SER A 10 -4.23 -0.29 8.84
CA SER A 10 -4.93 0.47 7.80
C SER A 10 -4.05 1.55 7.16
N LEU A 11 -3.32 2.33 7.96
CA LEU A 11 -2.42 3.40 7.51
C LEU A 11 -0.95 2.97 7.36
N CYS A 12 -0.69 1.67 7.19
CA CYS A 12 0.65 1.18 6.90
C CYS A 12 0.88 1.15 5.37
N PRO A 13 1.84 1.92 4.83
CA PRO A 13 2.07 1.96 3.38
C PRO A 13 2.57 0.62 2.82
N PHE A 14 3.35 -0.16 3.58
CA PHE A 14 3.74 -1.52 3.22
C PHE A 14 2.53 -2.46 3.13
N CYS A 15 1.55 -2.32 4.03
CA CYS A 15 0.29 -3.07 3.94
C CYS A 15 -0.54 -2.61 2.74
N SER A 16 -0.55 -1.31 2.44
CA SER A 16 -1.22 -0.76 1.27
C SER A 16 -0.61 -1.30 -0.04
N LYS A 17 0.73 -1.44 -0.10
CA LYS A 17 1.45 -2.08 -1.21
C LYS A 17 0.94 -3.52 -1.44
N VAL A 18 0.78 -4.32 -0.39
CA VAL A 18 0.24 -5.69 -0.50
C VAL A 18 -1.23 -5.70 -0.92
N ARG A 19 -2.07 -4.79 -0.37
CA ARG A 19 -3.46 -4.65 -0.81
C ARG A 19 -3.55 -4.34 -2.30
N SER A 20 -2.71 -3.42 -2.79
CA SER A 20 -2.63 -3.10 -4.22
C SER A 20 -2.28 -4.33 -5.06
N GLY A 21 -1.28 -5.11 -4.65
CA GLY A 21 -0.89 -6.34 -5.33
C GLY A 21 -2.01 -7.38 -5.39
N LEU A 22 -2.68 -7.62 -4.26
CA LEU A 22 -3.82 -8.54 -4.20
C LEU A 22 -4.98 -8.09 -5.12
N ALA A 23 -5.32 -6.79 -5.10
CA ALA A 23 -6.38 -6.22 -5.93
C ALA A 23 -6.04 -6.29 -7.42
N LEU A 24 -4.80 -5.97 -7.80
CA LEU A 24 -4.30 -6.01 -9.19
C LEU A 24 -4.21 -7.44 -9.75
N LYS A 25 -4.13 -8.45 -8.90
CA LYS A 25 -4.23 -9.86 -9.27
C LYS A 25 -5.66 -10.41 -9.20
N GLY A 26 -6.62 -9.64 -8.69
CA GLY A 26 -7.99 -10.11 -8.47
C GLY A 26 -8.09 -11.21 -7.40
N ILE A 27 -7.14 -11.27 -6.46
CA ILE A 27 -7.11 -12.29 -5.42
C ILE A 27 -8.02 -11.86 -4.27
N PRO A 28 -9.11 -12.62 -3.97
CA PRO A 28 -9.94 -12.36 -2.81
C PRO A 28 -9.19 -12.73 -1.54
N TYR A 29 -9.34 -11.92 -0.49
CA TYR A 29 -8.67 -12.16 0.79
C TYR A 29 -9.53 -11.70 1.97
N LYS A 30 -9.32 -12.34 3.12
CA LYS A 30 -9.80 -11.85 4.41
C LYS A 30 -8.81 -10.83 4.97
N LEU A 31 -9.33 -9.78 5.59
CA LEU A 31 -8.51 -8.75 6.20
C LEU A 31 -8.62 -8.83 7.72
N VAL A 32 -7.46 -8.86 8.38
CA VAL A 32 -7.33 -8.81 9.84
C VAL A 32 -6.57 -7.55 10.21
N GLU A 33 -7.28 -6.61 10.85
CA GLU A 33 -6.65 -5.41 11.41
C GLU A 33 -5.94 -5.78 12.71
N VAL A 34 -4.64 -5.54 12.75
CA VAL A 34 -3.76 -5.90 13.88
C VAL A 34 -3.68 -4.74 14.86
N ASN A 35 -3.83 -5.00 16.15
CA ASN A 35 -3.63 -3.98 17.18
C ASN A 35 -2.13 -3.59 17.25
N PRO A 36 -1.78 -2.30 17.04
CA PRO A 36 -0.38 -1.88 16.95
C PRO A 36 0.41 -2.07 18.25
N ARG A 37 -0.27 -2.14 19.41
CA ARG A 37 0.38 -2.29 20.72
C ARG A 37 0.58 -3.75 21.09
N THR A 38 -0.47 -4.55 21.02
CA THR A 38 -0.45 -5.96 21.48
C THR A 38 0.02 -6.90 20.37
N LYS A 39 -0.33 -6.62 19.12
CA LYS A 39 -0.11 -7.50 17.95
C LYS A 39 -0.64 -8.92 18.20
N ALA A 40 -1.72 -9.01 18.98
CA ALA A 40 -2.28 -10.30 19.40
C ALA A 40 -2.92 -11.07 18.23
N GLU A 41 -3.38 -10.34 17.20
CA GLU A 41 -4.03 -10.90 16.01
C GLU A 41 -3.05 -11.53 15.02
N LEU A 42 -1.73 -11.26 15.15
CA LEU A 42 -0.74 -11.85 14.24
C LEU A 42 -0.77 -13.37 14.33
N PRO A 43 -0.63 -14.09 13.21
CA PRO A 43 -0.54 -15.53 13.20
C PRO A 43 0.77 -16.00 13.88
N VAL A 44 0.90 -17.29 14.10
CA VAL A 44 2.18 -17.86 14.51
C VAL A 44 3.19 -17.63 13.39
N LEU A 45 4.24 -16.91 13.70
CA LEU A 45 5.30 -16.60 12.75
C LEU A 45 6.45 -17.60 12.89
N PRO A 46 7.15 -17.93 11.80
CA PRO A 46 8.36 -18.74 11.87
C PRO A 46 9.41 -18.15 12.82
N GLN A 47 10.26 -18.99 13.36
CA GLN A 47 11.32 -18.57 14.28
C GLN A 47 12.22 -17.51 13.61
N GLY A 48 12.45 -16.39 14.28
CA GLY A 48 13.26 -15.27 13.76
C GLY A 48 12.49 -14.26 12.93
N ALA A 49 11.25 -14.53 12.53
CA ALA A 49 10.44 -13.57 11.78
C ALA A 49 10.03 -12.38 12.68
N PRO A 50 10.11 -11.14 12.16
CA PRO A 50 9.77 -9.96 12.94
C PRO A 50 8.26 -9.87 13.18
N ARG A 51 7.83 -9.54 14.40
CA ARG A 51 6.41 -9.27 14.70
C ARG A 51 5.98 -7.91 14.12
N LYS A 52 5.90 -7.84 12.79
CA LYS A 52 5.53 -6.67 12.00
C LYS A 52 4.44 -7.04 11.00
N VAL A 53 3.75 -6.04 10.48
CA VAL A 53 2.83 -6.14 9.35
C VAL A 53 3.48 -5.52 8.11
N PRO A 54 3.10 -5.95 6.89
CA PRO A 54 2.10 -6.95 6.56
C PRO A 54 2.56 -8.39 6.82
N VAL A 55 1.60 -9.28 7.09
CA VAL A 55 1.77 -10.73 7.03
C VAL A 55 0.62 -11.29 6.18
N LEU A 56 0.93 -12.14 5.22
CA LEU A 56 -0.04 -12.84 4.39
C LEU A 56 0.00 -14.33 4.70
N VAL A 57 -1.17 -14.93 4.91
CA VAL A 57 -1.32 -16.38 5.03
C VAL A 57 -2.15 -16.87 3.85
N VAL A 58 -1.64 -17.84 3.09
CA VAL A 58 -2.32 -18.45 1.95
C VAL A 58 -2.25 -19.96 2.11
N ASP A 59 -3.40 -20.63 2.23
CA ASP A 59 -3.48 -22.09 2.41
C ASP A 59 -2.54 -22.64 3.51
N GLY A 60 -2.36 -21.86 4.59
CA GLY A 60 -1.49 -22.23 5.72
C GLY A 60 -0.03 -21.79 5.57
N GLU A 61 0.43 -21.38 4.40
CA GLU A 61 1.76 -20.81 4.20
C GLU A 61 1.77 -19.34 4.68
N THR A 62 2.73 -19.00 5.56
CA THR A 62 2.87 -17.67 6.15
C THR A 62 4.04 -16.93 5.50
N VAL A 63 3.75 -15.79 4.88
CA VAL A 63 4.74 -14.91 4.22
C VAL A 63 4.70 -13.54 4.87
N TRP A 64 5.86 -12.97 5.15
CA TRP A 64 6.03 -11.64 5.70
C TRP A 64 7.01 -10.85 4.85
N ASP A 65 7.11 -9.52 5.10
CA ASP A 65 7.72 -8.53 4.22
C ASP A 65 6.92 -8.27 2.94
N SER A 66 6.68 -7.00 2.64
CA SER A 66 5.79 -6.61 1.53
C SER A 66 6.33 -7.02 0.18
N THR A 67 7.65 -6.93 -0.02
CA THR A 67 8.31 -7.32 -1.27
C THR A 67 8.27 -8.82 -1.46
N GLU A 68 8.58 -9.59 -0.40
CA GLU A 68 8.51 -11.05 -0.44
C GLU A 68 7.07 -11.56 -0.64
N ILE A 69 6.09 -10.88 -0.06
CA ILE A 69 4.67 -11.18 -0.29
C ILE A 69 4.33 -10.98 -1.78
N LEU A 70 4.72 -9.89 -2.41
CA LEU A 70 4.42 -9.64 -3.84
C LEU A 70 5.12 -10.67 -4.74
N ARG A 71 6.37 -11.03 -4.43
CA ARG A 71 7.09 -12.12 -5.13
C ARG A 71 6.43 -13.48 -4.94
N PHE A 72 5.92 -13.75 -3.75
CA PHE A 72 5.16 -14.95 -3.45
C PHE A 72 3.85 -15.00 -4.26
N LEU A 73 3.13 -13.88 -4.38
CA LEU A 73 1.89 -13.82 -5.16
C LEU A 73 2.14 -14.13 -6.65
N ASP A 74 3.26 -13.71 -7.23
CA ASP A 74 3.62 -14.08 -8.61
C ASP A 74 3.81 -15.60 -8.77
N ARG A 75 4.44 -16.25 -7.79
CA ARG A 75 4.66 -17.72 -7.81
C ARG A 75 3.40 -18.51 -7.49
N ALA A 76 2.61 -18.04 -6.54
CA ALA A 76 1.42 -18.74 -6.06
C ALA A 76 0.21 -18.64 -7.00
N TYR A 77 0.16 -17.58 -7.82
CA TYR A 77 -0.92 -17.26 -8.74
C TYR A 77 -0.38 -16.95 -10.16
N PRO A 78 0.26 -17.93 -10.83
CA PRO A 78 0.94 -17.72 -12.12
C PRO A 78 0.00 -17.35 -13.27
N ASP A 79 -1.30 -17.70 -13.15
CA ASP A 79 -2.33 -17.39 -14.16
C ASP A 79 -2.87 -15.95 -14.07
N THR A 80 -2.38 -15.16 -13.11
CA THR A 80 -2.75 -13.74 -12.95
C THR A 80 -1.65 -12.84 -13.52
N GLN A 81 -1.89 -11.52 -13.53
CA GLN A 81 -0.88 -10.53 -13.94
C GLN A 81 0.44 -10.74 -13.15
N ASN A 82 1.52 -11.03 -13.85
CA ASN A 82 2.85 -11.11 -13.26
C ASN A 82 3.44 -9.71 -13.11
N PHE A 83 3.96 -9.39 -11.93
CA PHE A 83 4.57 -8.10 -11.63
C PHE A 83 6.05 -8.05 -12.00
N ARG A 84 6.68 -9.19 -12.22
CA ARG A 84 8.08 -9.29 -12.62
C ARG A 84 8.16 -9.67 -14.10
N PRO A 85 8.59 -8.75 -14.99
CA PRO A 85 8.74 -9.04 -16.40
C PRO A 85 9.86 -10.09 -16.62
N SER A 86 9.77 -10.83 -17.72
CA SER A 86 10.80 -11.80 -18.11
C SER A 86 12.10 -11.12 -18.62
N ASP A 87 11.99 -9.89 -19.11
CA ASP A 87 13.16 -9.07 -19.47
C ASP A 87 13.94 -8.70 -18.22
N SER A 88 15.21 -9.07 -18.16
CA SER A 88 16.06 -8.87 -17.00
C SER A 88 16.36 -7.40 -16.69
N ALA A 89 16.46 -6.56 -17.72
CA ALA A 89 16.72 -5.12 -17.54
C ALA A 89 15.47 -4.42 -17.00
N LEU A 90 14.29 -4.74 -17.50
CA LEU A 90 13.03 -4.23 -16.97
C LEU A 90 12.76 -4.74 -15.55
N CYS A 91 13.07 -6.01 -15.26
CA CYS A 91 12.95 -6.58 -13.93
C CYS A 91 13.85 -5.85 -12.93
N LYS A 92 15.12 -5.63 -13.28
CA LYS A 92 16.07 -4.87 -12.46
C LYS A 92 15.58 -3.44 -12.23
N ARG A 93 15.07 -2.78 -13.28
CA ARG A 93 14.53 -1.42 -13.17
C ARG A 93 13.32 -1.36 -12.24
N ALA A 94 12.41 -2.35 -12.30
CA ALA A 94 11.26 -2.44 -11.41
C ALA A 94 11.67 -2.66 -9.95
N ASP A 95 12.66 -3.53 -9.69
CA ASP A 95 13.23 -3.74 -8.36
C ASP A 95 13.89 -2.45 -7.82
N GLU A 96 14.67 -1.71 -8.63
CA GLU A 96 15.28 -0.43 -8.23
C GLU A 96 14.25 0.65 -7.83
N ILE A 97 13.13 0.72 -8.54
CA ILE A 97 12.05 1.65 -8.21
C ILE A 97 11.32 1.19 -6.94
N GLU A 98 11.08 -0.09 -6.78
CA GLU A 98 10.45 -0.66 -5.59
C GLU A 98 11.30 -0.44 -4.34
N ASP A 99 12.62 -0.69 -4.41
CA ASP A 99 13.56 -0.40 -3.34
C ASP A 99 13.53 1.09 -2.96
N TRP A 100 13.51 1.98 -3.96
CA TRP A 100 13.40 3.42 -3.73
C TRP A 100 12.06 3.80 -3.06
N VAL A 101 10.94 3.17 -3.45
CA VAL A 101 9.65 3.40 -2.77
C VAL A 101 9.75 3.05 -1.30
N ASP A 102 10.34 1.91 -0.97
CA ASP A 102 10.47 1.45 0.42
C ASP A 102 11.47 2.29 1.23
N GLU A 103 12.56 2.74 0.61
CA GLU A 103 13.63 3.46 1.29
C GLU A 103 13.43 4.97 1.37
N GLU A 104 12.74 5.57 0.41
CA GLU A 104 12.58 7.03 0.32
C GLU A 104 11.12 7.47 0.37
N PHE A 105 10.28 6.98 -0.54
CA PHE A 105 8.93 7.51 -0.67
C PHE A 105 8.07 7.18 0.56
N ILE A 106 8.06 5.92 0.99
CA ILE A 106 7.30 5.49 2.17
C ILE A 106 7.75 6.21 3.44
N LYS A 107 9.02 6.56 3.56
CA LYS A 107 9.52 7.35 4.70
C LYS A 107 9.00 8.79 4.73
N ALA A 108 8.64 9.36 3.57
CA ALA A 108 8.07 10.69 3.49
C ALA A 108 6.59 10.72 3.92
N LEU A 109 5.81 9.64 3.69
CA LEU A 109 4.36 9.62 3.91
C LEU A 109 3.92 9.95 5.35
N PRO A 110 4.56 9.47 6.43
CA PRO A 110 4.20 9.86 7.79
C PRO A 110 4.26 11.37 8.02
N THR A 111 5.09 12.10 7.27
CA THR A 111 5.25 13.55 7.42
C THR A 111 4.08 14.35 6.86
N VAL A 112 3.23 13.76 6.02
CA VAL A 112 1.98 14.35 5.51
C VAL A 112 0.72 13.68 6.09
N LEU A 113 0.85 12.48 6.66
CA LEU A 113 -0.22 11.83 7.42
C LEU A 113 -0.36 12.41 8.84
N TYR A 114 0.76 12.86 9.41
CA TYR A 114 0.86 13.33 10.81
C TYR A 114 1.63 14.65 10.93
N GLY A 115 1.84 15.37 9.83
CA GLY A 115 2.66 16.59 9.77
C GLY A 115 2.07 17.78 10.52
N THR A 116 0.74 17.80 10.68
CA THR A 116 -0.03 18.75 11.48
C THR A 116 -0.91 18.02 12.48
N ILE A 117 -1.38 18.74 13.50
CA ILE A 117 -2.33 18.18 14.49
C ILE A 117 -3.64 17.76 13.80
N GLN A 118 -4.07 18.51 12.80
CA GLN A 118 -5.29 18.22 12.05
C GLN A 118 -5.15 16.91 11.24
N GLU A 119 -4.04 16.71 10.52
CA GLU A 119 -3.74 15.48 9.78
C GLU A 119 -3.61 14.28 10.74
N ALA A 120 -2.88 14.45 11.84
CA ALA A 120 -2.74 13.42 12.86
C ALA A 120 -4.09 13.02 13.49
N SER A 121 -4.99 13.98 13.70
CA SER A 121 -6.35 13.70 14.21
C SER A 121 -7.19 12.97 13.17
N LYS A 122 -7.08 13.32 11.89
CA LYS A 122 -7.74 12.62 10.79
C LYS A 122 -7.22 11.16 10.68
N ALA A 123 -5.92 10.98 10.76
CA ALA A 123 -5.31 9.65 10.75
C ALA A 123 -5.78 8.80 11.94
N ALA A 124 -5.87 9.38 13.13
CA ALA A 124 -6.41 8.69 14.31
C ALA A 124 -7.88 8.29 14.12
N ALA A 125 -8.70 9.12 13.45
CA ALA A 125 -10.08 8.79 13.13
C ALA A 125 -10.17 7.64 12.09
N VAL A 126 -9.30 7.59 11.10
CA VAL A 126 -9.20 6.45 10.14
C VAL A 126 -8.86 5.17 10.89
N VAL A 127 -7.84 5.19 11.75
CA VAL A 127 -7.46 4.02 12.56
C VAL A 127 -8.59 3.58 13.48
N ALA A 128 -9.29 4.52 14.13
CA ALA A 128 -10.40 4.19 15.02
C ALA A 128 -11.59 3.54 14.29
N ARG A 129 -11.84 3.92 13.02
CA ARG A 129 -12.89 3.30 12.20
C ARG A 129 -12.54 1.89 11.75
N SER A 130 -11.28 1.66 11.37
CA SER A 130 -10.82 0.37 10.85
C SER A 130 -10.54 -0.66 11.95
N SER A 131 -10.15 -0.20 13.13
CA SER A 131 -9.87 -1.06 14.28
C SER A 131 -11.14 -1.34 15.06
N LYS A 132 -11.40 -2.60 15.41
CA LYS A 132 -12.51 -3.00 16.31
C LYS A 132 -12.21 -2.60 17.77
N LEU A 133 -11.94 -1.33 17.99
CA LEU A 133 -11.59 -0.80 19.30
C LEU A 133 -12.84 -0.41 20.10
N SER A 134 -12.77 -0.52 21.43
CA SER A 134 -13.79 0.04 22.30
C SER A 134 -13.82 1.59 22.18
N LYS A 135 -14.94 2.22 22.54
CA LYS A 135 -15.07 3.69 22.54
C LYS A 135 -13.97 4.39 23.35
N THR A 136 -13.59 3.84 24.51
CA THR A 136 -12.54 4.36 25.37
C THR A 136 -11.14 4.23 24.76
N GLN A 137 -10.86 3.11 24.10
CA GLN A 137 -9.60 2.91 23.36
C GLN A 137 -9.50 3.84 22.15
N SER A 138 -10.60 4.02 21.41
CA SER A 138 -10.66 4.97 20.29
C SER A 138 -10.40 6.40 20.75
N LEU A 139 -11.00 6.82 21.88
CA LEU A 139 -10.75 8.15 22.44
C LEU A 139 -9.29 8.32 22.88
N GLY A 140 -8.69 7.31 23.50
CA GLY A 140 -7.28 7.32 23.88
C GLY A 140 -6.33 7.45 22.67
N ILE A 141 -6.65 6.78 21.55
CA ILE A 141 -5.91 6.92 20.30
C ILE A 141 -6.10 8.30 19.67
N MET A 142 -7.31 8.83 19.70
CA MET A 142 -7.59 10.17 19.15
C MET A 142 -6.86 11.27 19.91
N LEU A 143 -6.78 11.20 21.24
CA LEU A 143 -6.16 12.25 22.05
C LEU A 143 -4.66 12.05 22.23
N GLY A 144 -4.21 10.86 22.60
CA GLY A 144 -2.80 10.57 22.88
C GLY A 144 -2.02 10.13 21.64
N GLY A 145 -2.64 9.28 20.79
CA GLY A 145 -2.00 8.75 19.60
C GLY A 145 -1.66 9.82 18.57
N SER A 146 -2.55 10.80 18.35
CA SER A 146 -2.32 11.91 17.43
C SER A 146 -1.09 12.73 17.82
N ALA A 147 -0.92 13.06 19.09
CA ALA A 147 0.22 13.83 19.58
C ALA A 147 1.54 13.04 19.40
N VAL A 148 1.54 11.75 19.72
CA VAL A 148 2.70 10.88 19.55
C VAL A 148 3.10 10.80 18.07
N MET A 149 2.13 10.57 17.17
CA MET A 149 2.41 10.45 15.75
C MET A 149 2.87 11.78 15.12
N TYR A 150 2.33 12.91 15.57
CA TYR A 150 2.84 14.23 15.19
C TYR A 150 4.34 14.39 15.58
N LEU A 151 4.71 14.01 16.79
CA LEU A 151 6.12 14.05 17.23
C LEU A 151 7.00 13.08 16.41
N VAL A 152 6.48 11.91 16.05
CA VAL A 152 7.16 10.96 15.16
C VAL A 152 7.41 11.60 13.78
N ALA A 153 6.41 12.26 13.19
CA ALA A 153 6.57 12.96 11.92
C ALA A 153 7.66 14.05 11.99
N LYS A 154 7.65 14.86 13.05
CA LYS A 154 8.70 15.88 13.29
C LYS A 154 10.09 15.27 13.44
N ARG A 155 10.19 14.10 14.13
CA ARG A 155 11.46 13.39 14.27
C ARG A 155 11.97 12.84 12.93
N ILE A 156 11.06 12.33 12.08
CA ILE A 156 11.39 11.86 10.72
C ILE A 156 11.96 13.01 9.89
N LEU A 157 11.29 14.17 9.86
CA LEU A 157 11.78 15.36 9.15
C LEU A 157 13.15 15.79 9.64
N LYS A 158 13.34 15.86 10.97
CA LYS A 158 14.65 16.21 11.55
C LYS A 158 15.75 15.22 11.15
N LYS A 159 15.45 13.91 11.20
CA LYS A 159 16.43 12.85 10.88
C LYS A 159 16.79 12.83 9.39
N SER A 160 15.83 13.14 8.50
CA SER A 160 16.04 13.21 7.05
C SER A 160 16.69 14.54 6.59
N GLY A 161 16.91 15.50 7.49
CA GLY A 161 17.38 16.84 7.15
C GLY A 161 16.34 17.70 6.40
N ARG A 162 15.09 17.25 6.34
CA ARG A 162 13.98 17.93 5.66
C ARG A 162 13.26 18.87 6.61
N LYS A 163 12.72 19.96 6.06
CA LYS A 163 11.96 20.97 6.83
C LYS A 163 10.46 20.86 6.61
N ASP A 164 10.04 20.38 5.44
CA ASP A 164 8.66 20.30 5.00
C ASP A 164 8.35 18.93 4.40
N GLY A 165 7.35 18.24 4.96
CA GLY A 165 6.91 16.93 4.51
C GLY A 165 6.16 16.99 3.18
N HIS A 166 5.36 18.02 2.95
CA HIS A 166 4.63 18.20 1.69
C HIS A 166 5.59 18.48 0.53
N ALA A 167 6.61 19.32 0.75
CA ALA A 167 7.67 19.54 -0.24
C ALA A 167 8.44 18.24 -0.53
N TRP A 168 8.76 17.44 0.50
CA TRP A 168 9.43 16.14 0.31
C TRP A 168 8.58 15.17 -0.50
N VAL A 169 7.30 15.05 -0.20
CA VAL A 169 6.38 14.23 -0.99
C VAL A 169 6.26 14.77 -2.42
N ALA A 170 6.17 16.09 -2.63
CA ALA A 170 6.12 16.69 -3.96
C ALA A 170 7.35 16.35 -4.80
N GLU A 171 8.57 16.42 -4.25
CA GLU A 171 9.81 16.01 -4.91
C GLU A 171 9.77 14.51 -5.33
N ASN A 172 9.24 13.65 -4.46
CA ASN A 172 9.06 12.23 -4.78
C ASN A 172 8.05 12.02 -5.91
N LEU A 173 6.95 12.78 -5.94
CA LEU A 173 5.97 12.75 -7.02
C LEU A 173 6.55 13.23 -8.34
N ASP A 174 7.39 14.28 -8.32
CA ASP A 174 8.11 14.77 -9.52
C ASP A 174 9.01 13.67 -10.10
N LYS A 175 9.69 12.92 -9.24
CA LYS A 175 10.52 11.78 -9.64
C LYS A 175 9.70 10.66 -10.29
N VAL A 176 8.54 10.33 -9.71
CA VAL A 176 7.62 9.33 -10.28
C VAL A 176 7.10 9.80 -11.65
N GLU A 177 6.71 11.07 -11.80
CA GLU A 177 6.30 11.63 -13.10
C GLU A 177 7.42 11.63 -14.13
N GLY A 178 8.66 11.85 -13.68
CA GLY A 178 9.85 11.74 -14.53
C GLY A 178 10.06 10.33 -15.05
N TRP A 179 9.84 9.30 -14.23
CA TRP A 179 9.91 7.91 -14.67
C TRP A 179 8.76 7.49 -15.59
N LEU A 180 7.56 7.99 -15.34
CA LEU A 180 6.40 7.76 -16.22
C LEU A 180 6.67 8.35 -17.62
N GLY A 181 7.20 9.58 -17.71
CA GLY A 181 7.39 10.25 -18.99
C GLY A 181 6.13 10.19 -19.86
N GLU A 182 6.25 9.62 -21.03
CA GLU A 182 5.14 9.35 -21.98
C GLU A 182 4.71 7.87 -21.97
N GLN A 183 5.22 7.07 -21.02
CA GLN A 183 4.93 5.63 -20.95
C GLN A 183 3.59 5.36 -20.24
N ALA A 184 3.04 4.18 -20.49
CA ALA A 184 1.80 3.76 -19.84
C ALA A 184 2.03 3.44 -18.35
N PHE A 185 3.20 2.86 -18.02
CA PHE A 185 3.59 2.43 -16.69
C PHE A 185 5.05 2.81 -16.40
N LEU A 186 5.51 2.66 -15.17
CA LEU A 186 6.83 3.12 -14.70
C LEU A 186 8.03 2.47 -15.40
N CYS A 187 7.85 1.28 -15.94
CA CYS A 187 8.88 0.55 -16.66
C CYS A 187 8.48 0.24 -18.13
N GLY A 188 7.61 1.04 -18.75
CA GLY A 188 7.22 0.87 -20.15
C GLY A 188 5.71 0.72 -20.34
N ASN A 189 5.32 -0.25 -21.20
CA ASN A 189 3.91 -0.44 -21.56
C ASN A 189 3.19 -1.51 -20.76
N THR A 190 3.89 -2.21 -19.86
CA THR A 190 3.33 -3.27 -19.01
C THR A 190 3.52 -2.91 -17.56
N MET A 191 2.48 -3.12 -16.74
CA MET A 191 2.51 -2.91 -15.30
C MET A 191 3.52 -3.87 -14.65
N THR A 192 4.33 -3.34 -13.74
CA THR A 192 5.37 -4.08 -13.02
C THR A 192 5.26 -3.90 -11.51
N LEU A 193 6.17 -4.54 -10.76
CA LEU A 193 6.33 -4.39 -9.33
C LEU A 193 6.51 -2.91 -8.91
N ALA A 194 7.19 -2.10 -9.74
CA ALA A 194 7.34 -0.67 -9.54
C ALA A 194 5.99 0.06 -9.43
N ASP A 195 5.07 -0.26 -10.34
CA ASP A 195 3.73 0.33 -10.37
C ASP A 195 2.92 -0.08 -9.13
N VAL A 196 3.00 -1.35 -8.73
CA VAL A 196 2.35 -1.85 -7.52
C VAL A 196 2.86 -1.14 -6.27
N ALA A 197 4.17 -0.93 -6.17
CA ALA A 197 4.80 -0.27 -5.02
C ALA A 197 4.40 1.21 -4.92
N VAL A 198 4.51 1.96 -6.02
CA VAL A 198 4.09 3.37 -6.06
C VAL A 198 2.59 3.50 -5.82
N HIS A 199 1.76 2.67 -6.47
CA HIS A 199 0.32 2.68 -6.27
C HIS A 199 -0.04 2.44 -4.80
N GLY A 200 0.55 1.43 -4.16
CA GLY A 200 0.32 1.16 -2.75
C GLY A 200 0.72 2.32 -1.83
N ALA A 201 1.83 2.99 -2.12
CA ALA A 201 2.26 4.18 -1.38
C ALA A 201 1.25 5.33 -1.53
N LEU A 202 0.76 5.61 -2.75
CA LEU A 202 -0.23 6.66 -3.00
C LEU A 202 -1.59 6.36 -2.37
N MET A 203 -2.07 5.12 -2.46
CA MET A 203 -3.35 4.70 -1.88
C MET A 203 -3.36 4.75 -0.34
N CYS A 204 -2.19 4.70 0.31
CA CYS A 204 -2.08 4.91 1.75
C CYS A 204 -2.55 6.30 2.19
N VAL A 205 -2.45 7.30 1.31
CA VAL A 205 -2.84 8.70 1.58
C VAL A 205 -4.11 9.14 0.86
N GLU A 206 -4.89 8.20 0.29
CA GLU A 206 -6.08 8.47 -0.51
C GLU A 206 -7.11 9.34 0.22
N GLU A 207 -7.31 9.11 1.50
CA GLU A 207 -8.25 9.89 2.32
C GLU A 207 -7.69 11.24 2.79
N PHE A 208 -6.45 11.60 2.45
CA PHE A 208 -5.77 12.80 2.96
C PHE A 208 -5.67 13.91 1.92
N PRO A 209 -5.59 15.19 2.35
CA PRO A 209 -5.54 16.34 1.42
C PRO A 209 -4.40 16.27 0.41
N VAL A 210 -3.28 15.63 0.75
CA VAL A 210 -2.14 15.43 -0.16
C VAL A 210 -2.53 14.64 -1.41
N PHE A 211 -3.56 13.81 -1.36
CA PHE A 211 -4.04 13.06 -2.52
C PHE A 211 -4.61 13.95 -3.62
N GLU A 212 -5.19 15.11 -3.28
CA GLU A 212 -5.63 16.09 -4.27
C GLU A 212 -4.45 16.67 -5.06
N CYS A 213 -3.29 16.87 -4.41
CA CYS A 213 -2.06 17.26 -5.10
C CYS A 213 -1.57 16.19 -6.08
N ILE A 214 -1.78 14.90 -5.76
CA ILE A 214 -1.46 13.78 -6.66
C ILE A 214 -2.38 13.81 -7.89
N LYS A 215 -3.70 13.95 -7.68
CA LYS A 215 -4.70 14.01 -8.76
C LYS A 215 -4.57 15.27 -9.63
N ALA A 216 -4.05 16.35 -9.10
CA ALA A 216 -3.78 17.57 -9.85
C ALA A 216 -2.67 17.40 -10.90
N ARG A 217 -1.84 16.36 -10.80
CA ARG A 217 -0.76 16.06 -11.73
C ARG A 217 -1.29 15.21 -12.91
N PRO A 218 -1.29 15.72 -14.16
CA PRO A 218 -1.95 15.04 -15.28
C PRO A 218 -1.44 13.63 -15.55
N ARG A 219 -0.10 13.42 -15.49
CA ARG A 219 0.51 12.12 -15.75
C ARG A 219 0.16 11.11 -14.67
N LEU A 220 0.27 11.49 -13.39
CA LEU A 220 -0.11 10.64 -12.28
C LEU A 220 -1.60 10.30 -12.28
N ARG A 221 -2.46 11.28 -12.58
CA ARG A 221 -3.90 11.04 -12.70
C ARG A 221 -4.23 10.04 -13.81
N ALA A 222 -3.61 10.18 -14.98
CA ALA A 222 -3.80 9.25 -16.09
C ALA A 222 -3.29 7.85 -15.76
N TRP A 223 -2.14 7.76 -15.07
CA TRP A 223 -1.59 6.50 -14.62
C TRP A 223 -2.46 5.84 -13.52
N LEU A 224 -2.95 6.59 -12.53
CA LEU A 224 -3.90 6.08 -11.52
C LEU A 224 -5.16 5.51 -12.19
N ALA A 225 -5.72 6.20 -13.19
CA ALA A 225 -6.88 5.70 -13.93
C ALA A 225 -6.59 4.36 -14.62
N ARG A 226 -5.38 4.17 -15.17
CA ARG A 226 -4.95 2.88 -15.74
C ARG A 226 -4.81 1.81 -14.65
N MET A 227 -4.26 2.13 -13.49
CA MET A 227 -4.16 1.20 -12.36
C MET A 227 -5.55 0.74 -11.88
N ASP A 228 -6.51 1.67 -11.77
CA ASP A 228 -7.90 1.36 -11.44
C ASP A 228 -8.56 0.45 -12.48
N GLU A 229 -8.26 0.65 -13.76
CA GLU A 229 -8.76 -0.22 -14.83
C GLU A 229 -8.19 -1.63 -14.72
N GLN A 230 -6.89 -1.77 -14.44
CA GLN A 230 -6.26 -3.07 -14.19
C GLN A 230 -6.92 -3.80 -13.01
N GLN A 231 -7.18 -3.11 -11.91
CA GLN A 231 -7.88 -3.70 -10.76
C GLN A 231 -9.30 -4.16 -11.12
N ARG A 232 -10.06 -3.33 -11.85
CA ARG A 232 -11.40 -3.70 -12.32
C ARG A 232 -11.36 -4.89 -13.27
N ALA A 233 -10.41 -4.96 -14.17
CA ALA A 233 -10.22 -6.08 -15.09
C ALA A 233 -9.89 -7.37 -14.33
N ALA A 234 -8.96 -7.31 -13.38
CA ALA A 234 -8.60 -8.44 -12.53
C ALA A 234 -9.79 -8.93 -11.68
N SER A 235 -10.57 -8.01 -11.11
CA SER A 235 -11.77 -8.36 -10.33
C SER A 235 -12.84 -9.05 -11.19
N ARG A 236 -13.04 -8.59 -12.44
CA ARG A 236 -13.98 -9.24 -13.38
C ARG A 236 -13.50 -10.65 -13.75
N ALA A 237 -12.20 -10.83 -14.00
CA ALA A 237 -11.63 -12.13 -14.32
C ALA A 237 -11.73 -13.14 -13.17
N ALA A 238 -11.70 -12.66 -11.92
CA ALA A 238 -11.82 -13.50 -10.72
C ALA A 238 -13.28 -13.95 -10.42
N MET A 239 -14.28 -13.32 -11.02
CA MET A 239 -15.69 -13.70 -10.84
C MET A 239 -15.99 -15.01 -11.57
N PRO A 240 -16.65 -16.01 -10.92
CA PRO A 240 -17.09 -17.22 -11.60
C PRO A 240 -18.12 -16.88 -12.67
N SER A 241 -18.00 -17.55 -13.82
CA SER A 241 -18.83 -17.31 -15.02
C SER A 241 -20.37 -17.33 -14.76
N ASN A 242 -20.82 -18.02 -13.73
CA ASN A 242 -22.24 -18.10 -13.34
C ASN A 242 -22.79 -16.83 -12.70
N ALA A 243 -21.96 -15.89 -12.26
CA ALA A 243 -22.41 -14.63 -11.67
C ALA A 243 -22.76 -13.57 -12.74
N MET A 244 -22.24 -13.70 -13.96
CA MET A 244 -22.50 -12.77 -15.06
C MET A 244 -23.92 -12.92 -15.68
N VAL A 245 -24.57 -14.07 -15.51
CA VAL A 245 -25.91 -14.32 -16.07
C VAL A 245 -27.02 -13.70 -15.22
N ALA A 246 -26.79 -13.50 -13.92
CA ALA A 246 -27.81 -12.96 -12.99
C ALA A 246 -27.96 -11.42 -13.01
N ALA A 247 -27.05 -10.70 -13.66
CA ALA A 247 -27.08 -9.23 -13.72
C ALA A 247 -27.82 -8.68 -14.96
N HIS A 248 -28.35 -9.55 -15.84
CA HIS A 248 -29.06 -9.20 -17.08
C HIS A 248 -30.45 -9.84 -17.17
N ALA A 249 -31.03 -10.32 -16.04
CA ALA A 249 -32.37 -10.85 -15.95
C ALA A 249 -33.29 -9.91 -15.20
#